data_b35383dcdcc28557830e14757c04b273
#
_entry.id   b35383dcdcc28557830e14757c04b273
#
_cell.length_a   1.000
_cell.length_b   1.000
_cell.length_c   1.000
_cell.angle_alpha   90.00
_cell.angle_beta   90.00
_cell.angle_gamma   90.00
#
_symmetry.space_group_name_H-M   'P 1'
#
loop_
_entity.id
_entity.type
_entity.pdbx_description
1 polymer ?
#
loop_
_entity_poly.entity_id
_entity_poly.type
_entity_poly.pdbx_seq_one_letter_code
_entity_poly.pdbx_strand_id
1 'polypeptide(L)'
;MRRFTLFLLAIQSWVLTTLAIRNPIITGWNPDPSILRVGGEYFLATSSFEYWPSTPIYKSKDLANWELFSHAFTRPEQLQLYGTPTGAGGPAGAWAPTLSYINGKYYLAAMTRWTYDPVARVWPRVMWVSSRDLRTWSDPIWGDPWGIDPSLFQDPVSQKVYLNLMAPNNNKDRIWGIYQCEVDIDSGRCIGEYRSMWNGTLPHNASARPEGPKMFKRDKWASISLSPKRQTTDNRPGGTDDLHRASIARSLAPEGPWEPAPHNPILFNGAYGYDNLTVQSTGHATIFEAANGDSYVVYLARRKINGSSPLGRETFMSPVTWKDGWPMINGGNPVLLSESFGASHDQKPPPPRFIDTFDQKTLDPSWYTLRTPYAPIYDLKDGGRKKSHGIVFRPNVFGLSDRDTPAAILRKQKSLNMTFSAQLLPTTSGLGYGETVGISAYLSELQHQDIGVSGCVNSTGMCIFTQLMMNGTTEYKQVKLNSTSIPSDLTLHIRATPLSYKLGYSFGSDETITWLASLSSSWLAFAPSGWFVFEGASFALFATGTGQPWPPHAPEVGFSQVTETYYDEDIPNYDQWSV
;
A
#
# COMPACT_ATOMS: atom_id res chain seq x y z
N MET A 1 -4.51 -8.14 79.81
CA MET A 1 -5.01 -7.45 78.57
C MET A 1 -3.94 -7.51 77.52
N ARG A 2 -4.08 -8.42 76.54
CA ARG A 2 -3.16 -8.52 75.38
C ARG A 2 -3.87 -7.89 74.17
N ARG A 3 -3.27 -6.84 73.59
CA ARG A 3 -3.75 -6.19 72.34
C ARG A 3 -3.26 -7.01 71.14
N PHE A 4 -4.17 -7.55 70.38
CA PHE A 4 -3.91 -8.10 69.07
C PHE A 4 -3.97 -6.97 68.03
N THR A 5 -2.85 -6.70 67.36
CA THR A 5 -2.79 -5.81 66.22
C THR A 5 -2.98 -6.63 64.98
N LEU A 6 -4.11 -6.46 64.28
CA LEU A 6 -4.34 -7.04 62.93
C LEU A 6 -3.56 -6.19 61.90
N PHE A 7 -2.63 -6.86 61.21
CA PHE A 7 -2.03 -6.31 59.98
C PHE A 7 -2.94 -6.70 58.80
N LEU A 8 -3.62 -5.73 58.22
CA LEU A 8 -4.29 -5.85 56.94
C LEU A 8 -3.24 -5.71 55.80
N LEU A 9 -2.85 -6.82 55.19
CA LEU A 9 -2.12 -6.83 53.94
C LEU A 9 -3.10 -6.46 52.80
N ALA A 10 -3.02 -5.23 52.30
CA ALA A 10 -3.67 -4.83 51.08
C ALA A 10 -2.89 -5.43 49.91
N ILE A 11 -3.40 -6.52 49.32
CA ILE A 11 -2.95 -7.03 48.03
C ILE A 11 -3.48 -6.07 46.98
N GLN A 12 -2.62 -5.15 46.51
CA GLN A 12 -2.88 -4.40 45.31
C GLN A 12 -2.72 -5.37 44.11
N SER A 13 -3.84 -5.90 43.66
CA SER A 13 -3.90 -6.60 42.36
C SER A 13 -3.68 -5.54 41.27
N TRP A 14 -2.46 -5.51 40.73
CA TRP A 14 -2.19 -4.84 39.47
C TRP A 14 -2.97 -5.59 38.40
N VAL A 15 -4.10 -5.06 37.99
CA VAL A 15 -4.75 -5.47 36.73
C VAL A 15 -3.83 -4.94 35.63
N LEU A 16 -2.97 -5.81 35.12
CA LEU A 16 -2.28 -5.57 33.85
C LEU A 16 -3.37 -5.51 32.77
N THR A 17 -3.81 -4.32 32.46
CA THR A 17 -4.58 -4.09 31.25
C THR A 17 -3.63 -4.35 30.07
N THR A 18 -3.68 -5.55 29.54
CA THR A 18 -3.08 -5.84 28.23
C THR A 18 -3.86 -5.04 27.20
N LEU A 19 -3.28 -3.95 26.75
CA LEU A 19 -3.85 -3.18 25.65
C LEU A 19 -3.67 -3.96 24.36
N ALA A 20 -4.76 -4.17 23.64
CA ALA A 20 -4.74 -4.83 22.35
C ALA A 20 -4.27 -3.83 21.27
N ILE A 21 -3.30 -4.20 20.44
CA ILE A 21 -3.03 -3.47 19.20
C ILE A 21 -4.11 -3.86 18.20
N ARG A 22 -4.74 -2.85 17.61
CA ARG A 22 -5.74 -3.04 16.57
C ARG A 22 -5.07 -3.14 15.22
N ASN A 23 -5.32 -4.20 14.50
CA ASN A 23 -4.91 -4.39 13.12
C ASN A 23 -5.95 -3.79 12.14
N PRO A 24 -5.51 -3.30 10.98
CA PRO A 24 -4.11 -3.17 10.54
C PRO A 24 -3.36 -2.06 11.30
N ILE A 25 -2.04 -2.22 11.47
CA ILE A 25 -1.20 -1.19 12.10
C ILE A 25 -0.94 -0.01 11.16
N ILE A 26 -1.02 -0.22 9.84
CA ILE A 26 -1.01 0.84 8.82
C ILE A 26 -2.19 0.58 7.89
N THR A 27 -3.18 1.47 7.94
CA THR A 27 -4.43 1.39 7.19
C THR A 27 -4.26 1.86 5.74
N GLY A 28 -5.16 1.39 4.87
CA GLY A 28 -5.08 1.58 3.42
C GLY A 28 -4.02 0.67 2.80
N TRP A 29 -4.00 0.55 1.49
CA TRP A 29 -3.07 -0.37 0.83
C TRP A 29 -1.60 0.00 1.08
N ASN A 30 -0.94 -0.85 1.83
CA ASN A 30 0.47 -0.80 2.21
C ASN A 30 1.01 -2.23 2.27
N PRO A 31 1.14 -2.92 1.12
CA PRO A 31 1.53 -4.32 1.09
C PRO A 31 3.04 -4.53 1.20
N ASP A 32 3.41 -5.78 1.37
CA ASP A 32 4.79 -6.27 1.31
C ASP A 32 5.70 -5.60 2.36
N PRO A 33 5.29 -5.53 3.65
CA PRO A 33 6.00 -4.76 4.66
C PRO A 33 7.37 -5.34 4.97
N SER A 34 8.37 -4.46 5.05
CA SER A 34 9.68 -4.74 5.60
C SER A 34 9.99 -3.78 6.73
N ILE A 35 10.33 -4.31 7.89
CA ILE A 35 10.59 -3.52 9.10
C ILE A 35 12.04 -3.60 9.52
N LEU A 36 12.58 -2.47 10.01
CA LEU A 36 13.92 -2.34 10.56
C LEU A 36 13.85 -1.58 11.89
N ARG A 37 14.42 -2.15 12.95
CA ARG A 37 14.61 -1.47 14.23
C ARG A 37 15.93 -0.70 14.23
N VAL A 38 15.89 0.56 14.64
CA VAL A 38 17.05 1.45 14.77
C VAL A 38 17.02 2.06 16.17
N GLY A 39 17.82 1.49 17.07
CA GLY A 39 17.76 1.88 18.49
C GLY A 39 16.38 1.62 19.10
N GLY A 40 15.72 2.68 19.55
CA GLY A 40 14.36 2.65 20.11
C GLY A 40 13.25 2.99 19.09
N GLU A 41 13.57 3.11 17.82
CA GLU A 41 12.61 3.46 16.75
C GLU A 41 12.48 2.34 15.72
N TYR A 42 11.33 2.29 15.04
CA TYR A 42 11.02 1.30 14.02
C TYR A 42 10.70 2.00 12.71
N PHE A 43 11.25 1.48 11.62
CA PHE A 43 10.99 1.96 10.27
C PHE A 43 10.43 0.83 9.42
N LEU A 44 9.37 1.12 8.68
CA LEU A 44 8.65 0.13 7.89
C LEU A 44 8.45 0.65 6.47
N ALA A 45 8.91 -0.08 5.48
CA ALA A 45 8.74 0.24 4.07
C ALA A 45 7.71 -0.69 3.42
N THR A 46 6.94 -0.17 2.44
CA THR A 46 5.93 -0.94 1.70
C THR A 46 6.01 -0.68 0.20
N SER A 47 5.41 -1.54 -0.61
CA SER A 47 5.27 -1.35 -2.05
C SER A 47 4.44 -0.13 -2.41
N SER A 48 4.68 0.45 -3.57
CA SER A 48 3.93 1.61 -4.09
C SER A 48 3.52 1.47 -5.56
N PHE A 49 3.99 0.44 -6.24
CA PHE A 49 3.69 0.16 -7.65
C PHE A 49 3.93 1.38 -8.55
N GLU A 50 2.92 1.86 -9.28
CA GLU A 50 3.01 3.03 -10.15
C GLU A 50 2.85 4.38 -9.43
N TYR A 51 2.63 4.39 -8.11
CA TYR A 51 2.46 5.63 -7.35
C TYR A 51 3.80 6.31 -7.06
N TRP A 52 3.85 7.62 -7.27
CA TRP A 52 5.01 8.48 -7.09
C TRP A 52 4.72 9.65 -6.13
N PRO A 53 5.61 9.96 -5.14
CA PRO A 53 6.90 9.33 -4.82
C PRO A 53 6.76 7.86 -4.44
N SER A 54 7.82 7.06 -4.67
CA SER A 54 7.73 5.61 -4.50
C SER A 54 8.32 5.11 -3.19
N THR A 55 7.83 3.95 -2.76
CA THR A 55 8.27 3.21 -1.58
C THR A 55 8.19 4.06 -0.31
N PRO A 56 6.99 4.25 0.24
CA PRO A 56 6.79 4.98 1.49
C PRO A 56 7.47 4.26 2.66
N ILE A 57 8.05 5.06 3.55
CA ILE A 57 8.68 4.62 4.78
C ILE A 57 7.92 5.23 5.94
N TYR A 58 7.39 4.38 6.79
CA TYR A 58 6.70 4.74 8.03
C TYR A 58 7.64 4.62 9.21
N LYS A 59 7.37 5.39 10.25
CA LYS A 59 8.13 5.41 11.51
C LYS A 59 7.22 5.23 12.70
N SER A 60 7.69 4.48 13.70
CA SER A 60 7.04 4.32 15.00
C SER A 60 8.08 4.25 16.12
N LYS A 61 7.68 4.63 17.34
CA LYS A 61 8.46 4.44 18.58
C LYS A 61 7.89 3.32 19.46
N ASP A 62 6.68 2.90 19.18
CA ASP A 62 5.89 2.03 20.06
C ASP A 62 5.19 0.87 19.33
N LEU A 63 5.40 0.73 18.01
CA LEU A 63 4.77 -0.28 17.14
C LEU A 63 3.26 -0.14 16.97
N ALA A 64 2.62 0.72 17.75
CA ALA A 64 1.18 0.98 17.72
C ALA A 64 0.81 2.21 16.89
N ASN A 65 1.64 3.24 16.96
CA ASN A 65 1.40 4.53 16.30
C ASN A 65 2.44 4.75 15.21
N TRP A 66 1.97 4.83 13.97
CA TRP A 66 2.81 4.94 12.77
C TRP A 66 2.55 6.26 12.05
N GLU A 67 3.61 6.92 11.63
CA GLU A 67 3.57 8.12 10.79
C GLU A 67 4.34 7.92 9.49
N LEU A 68 3.86 8.49 8.38
CA LEU A 68 4.61 8.52 7.14
C LEU A 68 5.84 9.43 7.33
N PHE A 69 7.02 8.85 7.25
CA PHE A 69 8.28 9.50 7.57
C PHE A 69 9.00 10.05 6.34
N SER A 70 9.04 9.28 5.27
CA SER A 70 9.72 9.62 4.01
C SER A 70 9.30 8.68 2.88
N HIS A 71 9.88 8.91 1.70
CA HIS A 71 9.85 7.98 0.58
C HIS A 71 11.27 7.68 0.13
N ALA A 72 11.53 6.46 -0.31
CA ALA A 72 12.88 6.07 -0.75
C ALA A 72 13.21 6.64 -2.14
N PHE A 73 12.23 6.72 -3.03
CA PHE A 73 12.42 7.21 -4.40
C PHE A 73 11.60 8.49 -4.58
N THR A 74 12.32 9.61 -4.67
CA THR A 74 11.73 10.97 -4.79
C THR A 74 12.27 11.73 -5.99
N ARG A 75 13.27 11.19 -6.68
CA ARG A 75 13.92 11.80 -7.83
C ARG A 75 13.81 10.89 -9.06
N PRO A 76 13.44 11.43 -10.25
CA PRO A 76 13.31 10.65 -11.49
C PRO A 76 14.59 9.87 -11.85
N GLU A 77 15.78 10.38 -11.46
CA GLU A 77 17.08 9.71 -11.69
C GLU A 77 17.21 8.41 -10.90
N GLN A 78 16.49 8.27 -9.78
CA GLN A 78 16.47 7.04 -9.00
C GLN A 78 15.55 6.00 -9.62
N LEU A 79 14.36 6.43 -10.06
CA LEU A 79 13.33 5.55 -10.60
C LEU A 79 12.34 6.35 -11.43
N GLN A 80 12.16 5.98 -12.69
CA GLN A 80 11.14 6.54 -13.57
C GLN A 80 9.99 5.55 -13.75
N LEU A 81 8.76 6.03 -13.53
CA LEU A 81 7.55 5.21 -13.63
C LEU A 81 6.60 5.66 -14.75
N TYR A 82 6.91 6.69 -15.53
CA TYR A 82 5.97 7.26 -16.52
C TYR A 82 5.56 6.28 -17.63
N GLY A 83 6.36 5.27 -17.91
CA GLY A 83 6.02 4.24 -18.90
C GLY A 83 5.44 2.94 -18.31
N THR A 84 5.11 2.92 -17.01
CA THR A 84 4.63 1.70 -16.36
C THR A 84 3.11 1.59 -16.47
N PRO A 85 2.55 0.56 -17.14
CA PRO A 85 1.11 0.36 -17.14
C PRO A 85 0.64 -0.15 -15.77
N THR A 86 -0.50 0.34 -15.29
CA THR A 86 -1.40 -0.43 -14.46
C THR A 86 -2.21 -1.33 -15.38
N GLY A 87 -2.86 -2.20 -14.99
CA GLY A 87 -3.84 -2.75 -15.80
C GLY A 87 -3.50 -3.99 -16.58
N ALA A 88 -3.85 -4.18 -17.87
CA ALA A 88 -3.88 -5.44 -18.63
C ALA A 88 -2.71 -6.41 -18.37
N GLY A 89 -2.70 -7.09 -17.26
CA GLY A 89 -1.64 -8.03 -16.88
C GLY A 89 -1.01 -7.76 -15.50
N GLY A 90 -1.55 -6.84 -14.73
CA GLY A 90 -1.14 -6.50 -13.36
C GLY A 90 -0.34 -5.21 -13.25
N PRO A 91 -0.25 -4.63 -12.06
CA PRO A 91 0.48 -3.41 -11.82
C PRO A 91 1.96 -3.58 -12.10
N ALA A 92 2.55 -2.56 -12.71
CA ALA A 92 3.99 -2.42 -12.87
C ALA A 92 4.55 -1.48 -11.76
N GLY A 93 5.77 -0.98 -11.90
CA GLY A 93 6.37 -0.02 -10.97
C GLY A 93 7.21 -0.65 -9.87
N ALA A 94 7.22 -0.03 -8.69
CA ALA A 94 8.08 -0.41 -7.56
C ALA A 94 7.37 -1.38 -6.61
N TRP A 95 7.91 -2.61 -6.49
CA TRP A 95 7.35 -3.68 -5.66
C TRP A 95 8.19 -3.91 -4.40
N ALA A 96 7.77 -4.85 -3.61
CA ALA A 96 8.30 -5.40 -2.36
C ALA A 96 9.68 -4.91 -1.95
N PRO A 97 9.76 -3.88 -1.10
CA PRO A 97 11.04 -3.38 -0.58
C PRO A 97 11.54 -4.25 0.56
N THR A 98 12.87 -4.16 0.81
CA THR A 98 13.48 -4.68 2.03
C THR A 98 14.43 -3.66 2.61
N LEU A 99 14.19 -3.25 3.85
CA LEU A 99 15.09 -2.43 4.65
C LEU A 99 16.16 -3.30 5.31
N SER A 100 17.42 -2.87 5.27
CA SER A 100 18.54 -3.54 5.91
C SER A 100 19.55 -2.51 6.45
N TYR A 101 20.30 -2.89 7.48
CA TYR A 101 21.43 -2.09 7.97
C TYR A 101 22.71 -2.89 7.76
N ILE A 102 23.60 -2.38 6.92
CA ILE A 102 24.80 -3.08 6.44
C ILE A 102 25.97 -2.11 6.47
N ASN A 103 27.09 -2.50 7.07
CA ASN A 103 28.33 -1.72 7.11
C ASN A 103 28.13 -0.25 7.53
N GLY A 104 27.26 0.00 8.52
CA GLY A 104 27.04 1.35 9.05
C GLY A 104 26.11 2.25 8.22
N LYS A 105 25.43 1.70 7.19
CA LYS A 105 24.46 2.41 6.34
C LYS A 105 23.14 1.66 6.29
N TYR A 106 22.06 2.39 6.05
CA TYR A 106 20.76 1.82 5.71
C TYR A 106 20.70 1.55 4.21
N TYR A 107 20.14 0.41 3.85
CA TYR A 107 19.88 0.02 2.48
C TYR A 107 18.41 -0.31 2.32
N LEU A 108 17.85 0.10 1.21
CA LEU A 108 16.54 -0.32 0.77
C LEU A 108 16.71 -1.02 -0.57
N ALA A 109 16.53 -2.34 -0.56
CA ALA A 109 16.47 -3.14 -1.78
C ALA A 109 15.02 -3.14 -2.29
N ALA A 110 14.84 -2.93 -3.57
CA ALA A 110 13.54 -2.95 -4.24
C ALA A 110 13.70 -3.51 -5.66
N MET A 111 12.60 -3.69 -6.33
CA MET A 111 12.61 -4.01 -7.74
C MET A 111 11.67 -3.08 -8.50
N THR A 112 11.93 -2.93 -9.77
CA THR A 112 11.04 -2.23 -10.68
C THR A 112 10.66 -3.11 -11.86
N ARG A 113 9.44 -2.92 -12.33
CA ARG A 113 8.90 -3.59 -13.50
C ARG A 113 8.17 -2.57 -14.37
N TRP A 114 8.58 -2.46 -15.63
CA TRP A 114 8.01 -1.47 -16.56
C TRP A 114 6.79 -1.98 -17.32
N THR A 115 6.64 -3.30 -17.47
CA THR A 115 5.47 -3.88 -18.13
C THR A 115 5.19 -5.29 -17.63
N TYR A 116 3.93 -5.65 -17.63
CA TYR A 116 3.47 -7.02 -17.40
C TYR A 116 3.04 -7.72 -18.69
N ASP A 117 3.10 -7.04 -19.82
CA ASP A 117 2.72 -7.58 -21.11
C ASP A 117 3.52 -8.86 -21.43
N PRO A 118 2.87 -9.97 -21.76
CA PRO A 118 3.55 -11.22 -22.06
C PRO A 118 4.31 -11.19 -23.39
N VAL A 119 4.00 -10.26 -24.29
CA VAL A 119 4.64 -10.09 -25.60
C VAL A 119 5.78 -9.06 -25.51
N ALA A 120 5.50 -7.88 -24.95
CA ALA A 120 6.47 -6.81 -24.77
C ALA A 120 7.21 -6.94 -23.44
N ARG A 121 7.83 -8.06 -23.17
CA ARG A 121 8.46 -8.36 -21.89
C ARG A 121 9.67 -7.50 -21.60
N VAL A 122 9.60 -6.76 -20.49
CA VAL A 122 10.77 -6.26 -19.80
C VAL A 122 10.86 -6.98 -18.45
N TRP A 123 11.99 -7.65 -18.24
CA TRP A 123 12.20 -8.42 -17.01
C TRP A 123 12.31 -7.47 -15.80
N PRO A 124 11.84 -7.90 -14.62
CA PRO A 124 12.04 -7.13 -13.39
C PRO A 124 13.53 -6.87 -13.14
N ARG A 125 13.85 -5.67 -12.69
CA ARG A 125 15.21 -5.31 -12.29
C ARG A 125 15.25 -5.09 -10.80
N VAL A 126 16.20 -5.72 -10.14
CA VAL A 126 16.48 -5.49 -8.72
C VAL A 126 17.51 -4.38 -8.57
N MET A 127 17.34 -3.58 -7.55
CA MET A 127 18.23 -2.47 -7.22
C MET A 127 18.21 -2.23 -5.71
N TRP A 128 19.17 -1.45 -5.25
CA TRP A 128 19.12 -0.88 -3.89
C TRP A 128 19.68 0.52 -3.86
N VAL A 129 19.17 1.28 -2.92
CA VAL A 129 19.63 2.63 -2.57
C VAL A 129 20.12 2.62 -1.14
N SER A 130 21.07 3.51 -0.83
CA SER A 130 21.61 3.64 0.52
C SER A 130 21.32 5.00 1.14
N SER A 131 21.25 5.03 2.47
CA SER A 131 20.99 6.24 3.26
C SER A 131 21.76 6.22 4.58
N ARG A 132 21.96 7.39 5.19
CA ARG A 132 22.45 7.55 6.56
C ARG A 132 21.37 8.00 7.54
N ASP A 133 20.23 8.46 7.03
CA ASP A 133 19.16 9.12 7.81
C ASP A 133 17.76 8.60 7.50
N LEU A 134 17.63 7.62 6.58
CA LEU A 134 16.37 7.07 6.07
C LEU A 134 15.46 8.13 5.40
N ARG A 135 16.01 9.32 5.10
CA ARG A 135 15.31 10.42 4.42
C ARG A 135 15.91 10.71 3.05
N THR A 136 17.23 10.80 3.02
CA THR A 136 17.98 11.09 1.80
C THR A 136 18.60 9.81 1.28
N TRP A 137 18.26 9.44 0.05
CA TRP A 137 18.67 8.18 -0.56
C TRP A 137 19.59 8.42 -1.76
N SER A 138 20.59 7.55 -1.92
CA SER A 138 21.52 7.57 -3.05
C SER A 138 20.82 7.30 -4.38
N ASP A 139 21.56 7.45 -5.47
CA ASP A 139 21.19 6.84 -6.74
C ASP A 139 21.24 5.31 -6.64
N PRO A 140 20.50 4.58 -7.49
CA PRO A 140 20.37 3.13 -7.37
C PRO A 140 21.63 2.41 -7.83
N ILE A 141 21.97 1.34 -7.11
CA ILE A 141 22.88 0.31 -7.56
C ILE A 141 22.04 -0.84 -8.11
N TRP A 142 22.25 -1.20 -9.37
CA TRP A 142 21.51 -2.25 -10.04
C TRP A 142 22.15 -3.60 -9.83
N GLY A 143 21.37 -4.59 -9.40
CA GLY A 143 21.85 -5.96 -9.21
C GLY A 143 21.99 -6.73 -10.52
N ASP A 144 23.04 -7.56 -10.63
CA ASP A 144 23.23 -8.47 -11.77
C ASP A 144 22.05 -9.43 -11.97
N PRO A 145 21.54 -10.12 -10.94
CA PRO A 145 20.41 -11.02 -11.10
C PRO A 145 19.12 -10.22 -11.35
N TRP A 146 18.26 -10.77 -12.18
CA TRP A 146 16.91 -10.26 -12.32
C TRP A 146 15.90 -11.12 -11.54
N GLY A 147 14.87 -10.51 -11.03
CA GLY A 147 13.85 -11.20 -10.23
C GLY A 147 12.97 -10.21 -9.49
N ILE A 148 12.22 -10.71 -8.52
CA ILE A 148 11.35 -9.91 -7.66
C ILE A 148 11.70 -10.12 -6.19
N ASP A 149 11.19 -9.25 -5.33
CA ASP A 149 11.28 -9.32 -3.87
C ASP A 149 12.72 -9.44 -3.35
N PRO A 150 13.64 -8.55 -3.76
CA PRO A 150 15.02 -8.64 -3.31
C PRO A 150 15.14 -8.36 -1.81
N SER A 151 16.01 -9.11 -1.14
CA SER A 151 16.40 -8.83 0.23
C SER A 151 17.92 -8.94 0.40
N LEU A 152 18.50 -7.95 1.06
CA LEU A 152 19.91 -7.94 1.45
C LEU A 152 20.05 -8.41 2.89
N PHE A 153 20.96 -9.34 3.12
CA PHE A 153 21.29 -9.87 4.44
C PHE A 153 22.79 -9.88 4.65
N GLN A 154 23.27 -9.20 5.70
CA GLN A 154 24.66 -9.32 6.13
C GLN A 154 24.75 -10.40 7.22
N ASP A 155 25.54 -11.45 6.98
CA ASP A 155 25.81 -12.43 8.02
C ASP A 155 26.73 -11.81 9.09
N PRO A 156 26.30 -11.73 10.35
CA PRO A 156 27.09 -11.10 11.41
C PRO A 156 28.37 -11.86 11.77
N VAL A 157 28.56 -13.10 11.29
CA VAL A 157 29.75 -13.90 11.54
C VAL A 157 30.78 -13.71 10.44
N SER A 158 30.41 -13.98 9.20
CA SER A 158 31.33 -13.88 8.05
C SER A 158 31.46 -12.47 7.49
N GLN A 159 30.55 -11.54 7.87
CA GLN A 159 30.38 -10.20 7.32
C GLN A 159 30.02 -10.16 5.83
N LYS A 160 29.82 -11.30 5.20
CA LYS A 160 29.37 -11.41 3.81
C LYS A 160 27.95 -10.85 3.66
N VAL A 161 27.71 -10.21 2.52
CA VAL A 161 26.38 -9.71 2.17
C VAL A 161 25.76 -10.63 1.11
N TYR A 162 24.57 -11.10 1.39
CA TYR A 162 23.81 -11.98 0.49
C TYR A 162 22.62 -11.24 -0.08
N LEU A 163 22.43 -11.35 -1.40
CA LEU A 163 21.20 -10.99 -2.09
C LEU A 163 20.33 -12.23 -2.23
N ASN A 164 19.11 -12.17 -1.70
CA ASN A 164 18.07 -13.19 -1.88
C ASN A 164 16.95 -12.62 -2.71
N LEU A 165 16.39 -13.38 -3.66
CA LEU A 165 15.31 -12.93 -4.52
C LEU A 165 14.54 -14.13 -5.08
N MET A 166 13.31 -13.86 -5.53
CA MET A 166 12.56 -14.81 -6.34
C MET A 166 12.92 -14.64 -7.81
N ALA A 167 13.35 -15.71 -8.46
CA ALA A 167 13.68 -15.73 -9.89
C ALA A 167 13.29 -17.07 -10.52
N PRO A 168 13.14 -17.18 -11.85
CA PRO A 168 12.96 -18.45 -12.51
C PRO A 168 14.31 -19.17 -12.68
N ASN A 169 14.23 -20.51 -12.77
CA ASN A 169 15.39 -21.37 -12.98
C ASN A 169 16.09 -21.11 -14.33
N ASN A 170 15.31 -20.70 -15.35
CA ASN A 170 15.80 -20.32 -16.68
C ASN A 170 14.68 -19.63 -17.49
N ASN A 171 15.03 -19.16 -18.70
CA ASN A 171 14.09 -18.47 -19.58
C ASN A 171 13.09 -19.39 -20.29
N LYS A 172 13.35 -20.70 -20.32
CA LYS A 172 12.52 -21.69 -21.02
C LYS A 172 11.42 -22.26 -20.12
N ASP A 173 11.81 -22.93 -19.05
CA ASP A 173 10.90 -23.67 -18.18
C ASP A 173 10.17 -22.76 -17.18
N ARG A 174 10.86 -21.70 -16.75
CA ARG A 174 10.33 -20.66 -15.85
C ARG A 174 9.73 -21.21 -14.55
N ILE A 175 10.41 -22.20 -13.99
CA ILE A 175 10.07 -22.68 -12.66
C ILE A 175 10.66 -21.66 -11.68
N TRP A 176 9.78 -20.97 -10.97
CA TRP A 176 10.16 -19.93 -10.03
C TRP A 176 10.65 -20.53 -8.72
N GLY A 177 11.69 -19.95 -8.17
CA GLY A 177 12.29 -20.36 -6.91
C GLY A 177 13.00 -19.20 -6.23
N ILE A 178 13.50 -19.45 -5.02
CA ILE A 178 14.36 -18.53 -4.31
C ILE A 178 15.79 -18.80 -4.67
N TYR A 179 16.50 -17.76 -5.02
CA TYR A 179 17.91 -17.77 -5.37
C TYR A 179 18.70 -16.82 -4.48
N GLN A 180 19.96 -17.13 -4.30
CA GLN A 180 20.90 -16.35 -3.50
C GLN A 180 22.25 -16.27 -4.19
N CYS A 181 22.93 -15.14 -4.04
CA CYS A 181 24.39 -15.05 -4.20
C CYS A 181 25.00 -14.14 -3.12
N GLU A 182 26.27 -14.34 -2.80
CA GLU A 182 27.07 -13.30 -2.17
C GLU A 182 27.20 -12.15 -3.16
N VAL A 183 26.99 -10.91 -2.70
CA VAL A 183 26.96 -9.73 -3.57
C VAL A 183 27.95 -8.67 -3.11
N ASP A 184 28.63 -8.07 -4.07
CA ASP A 184 29.32 -6.80 -3.86
C ASP A 184 28.25 -5.68 -3.86
N ILE A 185 28.03 -5.10 -2.68
CA ILE A 185 26.95 -4.15 -2.42
C ILE A 185 27.16 -2.81 -3.14
N ASP A 186 28.40 -2.47 -3.50
CA ASP A 186 28.75 -1.21 -4.15
C ASP A 186 28.67 -1.30 -5.68
N SER A 187 28.86 -2.47 -6.27
CA SER A 187 28.78 -2.68 -7.72
C SER A 187 27.52 -3.39 -8.20
N GLY A 188 26.80 -4.05 -7.32
CA GLY A 188 25.62 -4.84 -7.67
C GLY A 188 25.91 -6.24 -8.20
N ARG A 189 27.18 -6.65 -8.25
CA ARG A 189 27.59 -7.93 -8.85
C ARG A 189 27.50 -9.09 -7.87
N CYS A 190 27.03 -10.22 -8.35
CA CYS A 190 27.24 -11.48 -7.67
C CYS A 190 28.72 -11.85 -7.73
N ILE A 191 29.36 -12.04 -6.57
CA ILE A 191 30.78 -12.44 -6.42
C ILE A 191 30.94 -13.88 -5.94
N GLY A 192 29.84 -14.51 -5.55
CA GLY A 192 29.76 -15.91 -5.17
C GLY A 192 28.87 -16.70 -6.10
N GLU A 193 28.65 -17.98 -5.77
CA GLU A 193 27.77 -18.86 -6.51
C GLU A 193 26.31 -18.35 -6.48
N TYR A 194 25.66 -18.26 -7.63
CA TYR A 194 24.22 -18.03 -7.74
C TYR A 194 23.50 -19.37 -7.61
N ARG A 195 22.90 -19.62 -6.44
CA ARG A 195 22.35 -20.92 -6.05
C ARG A 195 20.87 -20.86 -5.78
N SER A 196 20.18 -21.97 -6.02
CA SER A 196 18.83 -22.18 -5.55
C SER A 196 18.83 -22.44 -4.05
N MET A 197 17.89 -21.80 -3.36
CA MET A 197 17.65 -21.94 -1.93
C MET A 197 16.49 -22.90 -1.65
N TRP A 198 16.00 -22.91 -0.41
CA TRP A 198 14.78 -23.56 -0.07
C TRP A 198 13.56 -22.87 -0.72
N ASN A 199 12.70 -23.64 -1.38
CA ASN A 199 11.58 -23.17 -2.18
C ASN A 199 10.21 -23.35 -1.51
N GLY A 200 10.19 -23.51 -0.19
CA GLY A 200 8.95 -23.72 0.57
C GLY A 200 8.53 -25.19 0.63
N THR A 201 7.31 -25.41 1.13
CA THR A 201 6.74 -26.74 1.36
C THR A 201 5.77 -27.19 0.26
N LEU A 202 5.45 -26.33 -0.69
CA LEU A 202 4.64 -26.69 -1.84
C LEU A 202 5.50 -27.40 -2.90
N PRO A 203 4.91 -28.28 -3.74
CA PRO A 203 5.63 -28.90 -4.83
C PRO A 203 6.31 -27.88 -5.73
N HIS A 204 7.61 -28.06 -5.97
CA HIS A 204 8.41 -27.14 -6.81
C HIS A 204 8.10 -27.41 -8.29
N ASN A 205 7.06 -26.78 -8.79
CA ASN A 205 6.60 -26.86 -10.17
C ASN A 205 6.10 -25.48 -10.65
N ALA A 206 5.58 -25.42 -11.86
CA ALA A 206 5.11 -24.16 -12.46
C ALA A 206 3.97 -23.47 -11.67
N SER A 207 3.25 -24.21 -10.83
CA SER A 207 2.14 -23.67 -10.03
C SER A 207 2.58 -23.15 -8.65
N ALA A 208 3.74 -23.58 -8.14
CA ALA A 208 4.29 -23.08 -6.88
C ALA A 208 5.20 -21.89 -7.15
N ARG A 209 4.96 -20.78 -6.47
CA ARG A 209 5.74 -19.55 -6.59
C ARG A 209 6.13 -19.05 -5.21
N PRO A 210 7.25 -19.54 -4.63
CA PRO A 210 7.78 -18.99 -3.40
C PRO A 210 8.28 -17.56 -3.67
N GLU A 211 7.90 -16.61 -2.82
CA GLU A 211 8.29 -15.20 -2.97
C GLU A 211 8.61 -14.57 -1.63
N GLY A 212 9.02 -13.30 -1.62
CA GLY A 212 9.23 -12.51 -0.40
C GLY A 212 10.31 -13.07 0.52
N PRO A 213 11.51 -13.50 0.06
CA PRO A 213 12.50 -14.07 0.94
C PRO A 213 13.00 -13.01 1.92
N LYS A 214 12.83 -13.25 3.23
CA LYS A 214 13.36 -12.40 4.30
C LYS A 214 14.26 -13.25 5.18
N MET A 215 15.55 -12.94 5.17
CA MET A 215 16.56 -13.64 5.97
C MET A 215 16.88 -12.86 7.24
N PHE A 216 16.96 -13.55 8.35
CA PHE A 216 17.41 -13.00 9.64
C PHE A 216 18.19 -14.04 10.41
N LYS A 217 18.94 -13.60 11.42
CA LYS A 217 19.69 -14.48 12.32
C LYS A 217 19.11 -14.40 13.73
N ARG A 218 18.91 -15.59 14.32
CA ARG A 218 18.55 -15.75 15.73
C ARG A 218 19.40 -16.86 16.34
N ASP A 219 20.09 -16.57 17.43
CA ASP A 219 21.04 -17.47 18.06
C ASP A 219 22.06 -18.01 17.04
N LYS A 220 22.18 -19.32 16.92
CA LYS A 220 23.08 -19.95 15.92
C LYS A 220 22.44 -20.15 14.55
N TRP A 221 21.12 -19.85 14.41
CA TRP A 221 20.37 -20.16 13.21
C TRP A 221 20.24 -18.96 12.27
N ALA A 222 20.59 -19.12 11.02
CA ALA A 222 20.07 -18.32 9.93
C ALA A 222 18.69 -18.83 9.58
N SER A 223 17.68 -17.94 9.52
CA SER A 223 16.30 -18.29 9.19
C SER A 223 15.87 -17.54 7.94
N ILE A 224 15.10 -18.20 7.08
CA ILE A 224 14.51 -17.59 5.90
C ILE A 224 12.99 -17.80 5.92
N SER A 225 12.22 -16.70 5.94
CA SER A 225 10.78 -16.73 5.74
C SER A 225 10.46 -16.51 4.26
N LEU A 226 9.48 -17.24 3.77
CA LEU A 226 9.00 -17.18 2.39
C LEU A 226 7.47 -17.09 2.39
N SER A 227 6.92 -16.52 1.34
CA SER A 227 5.48 -16.53 1.06
C SER A 227 5.19 -17.41 -0.15
N PRO A 228 5.02 -18.72 0.03
CA PRO A 228 4.67 -19.60 -1.08
C PRO A 228 3.24 -19.34 -1.53
N LYS A 229 3.04 -19.34 -2.86
CA LYS A 229 1.76 -19.21 -3.53
C LYS A 229 1.43 -20.50 -4.24
N ARG A 230 0.15 -20.85 -4.29
CA ARG A 230 -0.36 -21.83 -5.24
C ARG A 230 -1.10 -21.09 -6.34
N GLN A 231 -0.70 -21.26 -7.59
CA GLN A 231 -1.49 -20.79 -8.71
C GLN A 231 -2.71 -21.73 -8.82
N THR A 232 -3.90 -21.22 -8.54
CA THR A 232 -5.14 -21.95 -8.78
C THR A 232 -5.43 -21.98 -10.29
N THR A 233 -6.24 -22.92 -10.74
CA THR A 233 -6.70 -23.03 -12.14
C THR A 233 -7.45 -21.78 -12.63
N ASP A 234 -7.81 -20.90 -11.73
CA ASP A 234 -8.56 -19.64 -11.95
C ASP A 234 -7.69 -18.47 -12.42
N ASN A 235 -6.41 -18.68 -12.74
CA ASN A 235 -5.47 -17.63 -13.16
C ASN A 235 -5.36 -16.41 -12.22
N ARG A 236 -5.77 -16.52 -10.95
CA ARG A 236 -5.55 -15.47 -9.95
C ARG A 236 -4.13 -15.58 -9.42
N PRO A 237 -3.26 -14.63 -9.69
CA PRO A 237 -1.90 -14.67 -9.18
C PRO A 237 -1.85 -14.24 -7.73
N GLY A 238 -0.92 -14.82 -7.09
CA GLY A 238 -0.61 -14.74 -5.70
C GLY A 238 -0.45 -13.35 -5.10
N GLY A 239 -0.42 -13.26 -3.76
CA GLY A 239 -0.40 -12.01 -2.99
C GLY A 239 -1.78 -11.40 -2.78
N THR A 240 -2.75 -11.68 -3.66
CA THR A 240 -4.16 -11.29 -3.52
C THR A 240 -5.08 -12.49 -3.31
N ASP A 241 -4.57 -13.71 -3.42
CA ASP A 241 -5.30 -14.95 -3.22
C ASP A 241 -5.47 -15.23 -1.72
N ASP A 242 -6.63 -15.74 -1.31
CA ASP A 242 -6.89 -16.16 0.07
C ASP A 242 -5.96 -17.33 0.51
N LEU A 243 -5.36 -18.05 -0.43
CA LEU A 243 -4.37 -19.09 -0.17
C LEU A 243 -2.94 -18.56 0.05
N HIS A 244 -2.73 -17.25 0.01
CA HIS A 244 -1.45 -16.64 0.35
C HIS A 244 -1.08 -16.93 1.82
N ARG A 245 0.19 -17.28 2.08
CA ARG A 245 0.66 -17.74 3.38
C ARG A 245 2.14 -17.44 3.59
N ALA A 246 2.65 -17.59 4.81
CA ALA A 246 4.08 -17.57 5.07
C ALA A 246 4.59 -18.90 5.59
N SER A 247 5.78 -19.30 5.19
CA SER A 247 6.50 -20.49 5.64
C SER A 247 7.94 -20.11 6.02
N ILE A 248 8.60 -20.93 6.85
CA ILE A 248 9.95 -20.66 7.33
C ILE A 248 10.81 -21.93 7.28
N ALA A 249 12.10 -21.73 7.05
CA ALA A 249 13.14 -22.73 7.26
C ALA A 249 14.34 -22.10 8.00
N ARG A 250 15.20 -22.93 8.59
CA ARG A 250 16.41 -22.50 9.27
C ARG A 250 17.63 -23.31 8.82
N SER A 251 18.80 -22.75 9.00
CA SER A 251 20.08 -23.41 8.73
C SER A 251 21.16 -22.89 9.67
N LEU A 252 22.27 -23.62 9.82
CA LEU A 252 23.45 -23.16 10.56
C LEU A 252 24.30 -22.16 9.76
N ALA A 253 24.14 -22.15 8.44
CA ALA A 253 24.82 -21.22 7.53
C ALA A 253 23.84 -20.54 6.59
N PRO A 254 24.11 -19.30 6.13
CA PRO A 254 23.24 -18.59 5.20
C PRO A 254 22.97 -19.32 3.87
N GLU A 255 23.88 -20.21 3.49
CA GLU A 255 23.78 -20.99 2.25
C GLU A 255 22.98 -22.30 2.40
N GLY A 256 22.63 -22.70 3.60
CA GLY A 256 21.97 -23.98 3.89
C GLY A 256 22.95 -25.06 4.42
N PRO A 257 22.55 -26.33 4.48
CA PRO A 257 21.24 -26.87 4.07
C PRO A 257 20.10 -26.40 4.97
N TRP A 258 18.91 -26.29 4.39
CA TRP A 258 17.74 -25.72 5.05
C TRP A 258 16.82 -26.79 5.64
N GLU A 259 16.48 -26.63 6.91
CA GLU A 259 15.49 -27.44 7.65
C GLU A 259 14.15 -26.68 7.69
N PRO A 260 13.06 -27.18 7.07
CA PRO A 260 11.76 -26.53 7.15
C PRO A 260 11.13 -26.68 8.53
N ALA A 261 10.37 -25.67 8.97
CA ALA A 261 9.58 -25.81 10.20
C ALA A 261 8.53 -26.92 10.07
N PRO A 262 8.38 -27.78 11.09
CA PRO A 262 7.47 -28.92 11.04
C PRO A 262 5.99 -28.54 10.99
N HIS A 263 5.67 -27.28 11.34
CA HIS A 263 4.32 -26.72 11.35
C HIS A 263 4.07 -25.67 10.27
N ASN A 264 4.87 -25.67 9.19
CA ASN A 264 4.57 -24.81 8.04
C ASN A 264 3.19 -25.13 7.43
N PRO A 265 2.43 -24.09 7.00
CA PRO A 265 2.76 -22.67 7.02
C PRO A 265 2.65 -22.06 8.43
N ILE A 266 3.56 -21.10 8.74
CA ILE A 266 3.58 -20.42 10.04
C ILE A 266 2.55 -19.29 10.17
N LEU A 267 1.97 -18.85 9.05
CA LEU A 267 0.95 -17.81 8.95
C LEU A 267 0.00 -18.15 7.80
N PHE A 268 -1.27 -18.41 8.09
CA PHE A 268 -2.25 -18.79 7.08
C PHE A 268 -3.69 -18.71 7.60
N ASN A 269 -4.48 -17.76 7.07
CA ASN A 269 -5.91 -17.63 7.37
C ASN A 269 -6.83 -18.28 6.32
N GLY A 270 -6.32 -18.68 5.16
CA GLY A 270 -7.10 -19.32 4.10
C GLY A 270 -7.35 -20.81 4.28
N ALA A 271 -7.05 -21.37 5.48
CA ALA A 271 -7.33 -22.78 5.79
C ALA A 271 -8.83 -23.03 5.96
N TYR A 272 -9.26 -24.25 5.69
CA TYR A 272 -10.64 -24.67 5.95
C TYR A 272 -11.06 -24.38 7.41
N GLY A 273 -12.20 -23.73 7.57
CA GLY A 273 -12.71 -23.27 8.86
C GLY A 273 -12.27 -21.86 9.27
N TYR A 274 -11.33 -21.22 8.52
CA TYR A 274 -10.88 -19.84 8.73
C TYR A 274 -11.11 -18.94 7.53
N ASP A 275 -11.59 -19.48 6.43
CA ASP A 275 -11.87 -18.82 5.16
C ASP A 275 -13.02 -17.80 5.23
N ASN A 276 -13.79 -17.82 6.32
CA ASN A 276 -14.83 -16.83 6.64
C ASN A 276 -14.35 -15.65 7.51
N LEU A 277 -13.12 -15.69 8.01
CA LEU A 277 -12.57 -14.57 8.79
C LEU A 277 -12.42 -13.33 7.94
N THR A 278 -12.55 -12.16 8.58
CA THR A 278 -12.36 -10.87 7.92
C THR A 278 -10.92 -10.69 7.41
N VAL A 279 -9.92 -11.18 8.18
CA VAL A 279 -8.51 -11.11 7.80
C VAL A 279 -8.15 -12.27 6.88
N GLN A 280 -7.83 -11.96 5.62
CA GLN A 280 -7.51 -12.94 4.59
C GLN A 280 -6.24 -12.57 3.82
N SER A 281 -5.76 -13.46 2.95
CA SER A 281 -4.58 -13.28 2.09
C SER A 281 -3.29 -12.98 2.88
N THR A 282 -3.10 -13.60 4.04
CA THR A 282 -1.97 -13.35 4.95
C THR A 282 -0.65 -13.84 4.36
N GLY A 283 0.40 -13.02 4.39
CA GLY A 283 1.73 -13.44 3.89
C GLY A 283 2.72 -12.29 3.78
N HIS A 284 3.79 -12.50 3.01
CA HIS A 284 4.90 -11.56 2.83
C HIS A 284 5.46 -11.05 4.16
N ALA A 285 5.77 -11.99 5.06
CA ALA A 285 6.04 -11.75 6.47
C ALA A 285 7.50 -11.37 6.73
N THR A 286 7.71 -10.38 7.61
CA THR A 286 9.01 -10.02 8.17
C THR A 286 8.97 -10.17 9.68
N ILE A 287 9.72 -11.16 10.23
CA ILE A 287 9.88 -11.37 11.68
C ILE A 287 11.00 -10.46 12.19
N PHE A 288 10.79 -9.83 13.34
CA PHE A 288 11.78 -8.95 13.97
C PHE A 288 11.70 -9.02 15.50
N GLU A 289 12.76 -8.54 16.16
CA GLU A 289 12.82 -8.40 17.61
C GLU A 289 12.67 -6.93 18.01
N ALA A 290 11.75 -6.65 18.91
CA ALA A 290 11.51 -5.33 19.46
C ALA A 290 12.57 -4.96 20.52
N ALA A 291 12.57 -3.68 20.94
CA ALA A 291 13.55 -3.17 21.89
C ALA A 291 13.46 -3.82 23.27
N ASN A 292 12.30 -4.33 23.65
CA ASN A 292 12.06 -5.05 24.91
C ASN A 292 12.44 -6.55 24.84
N GLY A 293 12.93 -7.05 23.68
CA GLY A 293 13.30 -8.44 23.46
C GLY A 293 12.14 -9.34 22.98
N ASP A 294 10.93 -8.84 22.91
CA ASP A 294 9.80 -9.56 22.34
C ASP A 294 9.93 -9.69 20.82
N SER A 295 9.41 -10.78 20.29
CA SER A 295 9.40 -10.99 18.84
C SER A 295 8.02 -10.74 18.26
N TYR A 296 8.00 -10.11 17.10
CA TYR A 296 6.81 -9.79 16.33
C TYR A 296 7.01 -10.12 14.85
N VAL A 297 5.92 -10.18 14.12
CA VAL A 297 5.91 -10.30 12.67
C VAL A 297 5.02 -9.22 12.07
N VAL A 298 5.53 -8.49 11.06
CA VAL A 298 4.69 -7.67 10.18
C VAL A 298 4.43 -8.44 8.90
N TYR A 299 3.22 -8.32 8.36
CA TYR A 299 2.79 -9.04 7.16
C TYR A 299 1.70 -8.26 6.43
N LEU A 300 1.46 -8.59 5.18
CA LEU A 300 0.29 -8.09 4.49
C LEU A 300 -0.93 -8.98 4.77
N ALA A 301 -2.09 -8.36 4.84
CA ALA A 301 -3.38 -9.02 4.80
C ALA A 301 -4.46 -8.10 4.23
N ARG A 302 -5.64 -8.65 3.95
CA ARG A 302 -6.81 -7.92 3.44
C ARG A 302 -7.94 -8.01 4.43
N ARG A 303 -8.65 -6.89 4.65
CA ARG A 303 -9.95 -6.91 5.31
C ARG A 303 -11.02 -7.23 4.26
N LYS A 304 -11.51 -8.48 4.28
CA LYS A 304 -12.48 -8.98 3.30
C LYS A 304 -13.89 -8.97 3.90
N ILE A 305 -14.78 -8.18 3.31
CA ILE A 305 -16.17 -8.03 3.74
C ILE A 305 -17.07 -8.34 2.56
N ASN A 306 -17.89 -9.39 2.66
CA ASN A 306 -18.75 -9.86 1.58
C ASN A 306 -18.04 -9.97 0.22
N GLY A 307 -16.80 -10.53 0.25
CA GLY A 307 -15.99 -10.71 -0.95
C GLY A 307 -15.24 -9.48 -1.44
N SER A 308 -15.49 -8.29 -0.87
CA SER A 308 -14.82 -7.03 -1.23
C SER A 308 -13.73 -6.68 -0.24
N SER A 309 -12.65 -6.05 -0.73
CA SER A 309 -11.54 -5.55 0.08
C SER A 309 -11.12 -4.17 -0.44
N PRO A 310 -11.95 -3.13 -0.20
CA PRO A 310 -11.73 -1.80 -0.79
C PRO A 310 -10.38 -1.20 -0.44
N LEU A 311 -9.84 -1.49 0.74
CA LEU A 311 -8.55 -0.97 1.17
C LEU A 311 -7.35 -1.77 0.64
N GLY A 312 -7.60 -2.83 -0.14
CA GLY A 312 -6.54 -3.66 -0.69
C GLY A 312 -5.77 -4.42 0.39
N ARG A 313 -4.45 -4.59 0.17
CA ARG A 313 -3.55 -5.27 1.09
C ARG A 313 -2.93 -4.25 2.04
N GLU A 314 -3.25 -4.37 3.32
CA GLU A 314 -2.80 -3.48 4.39
C GLU A 314 -1.67 -4.12 5.19
N THR A 315 -0.97 -3.36 6.04
CA THR A 315 0.08 -3.90 6.92
C THR A 315 -0.51 -4.26 8.28
N PHE A 316 -0.30 -5.52 8.66
CA PHE A 316 -0.70 -6.12 9.93
C PHE A 316 0.51 -6.49 10.77
N MET A 317 0.29 -6.71 12.07
CA MET A 317 1.33 -7.19 12.99
C MET A 317 0.72 -8.20 13.97
N SER A 318 1.51 -9.25 14.32
CA SER A 318 1.13 -10.24 15.33
C SER A 318 2.32 -10.60 16.22
N PRO A 319 2.08 -11.05 17.46
CA PRO A 319 3.13 -11.52 18.34
C PRO A 319 3.71 -12.84 17.85
N VAL A 320 4.98 -13.06 18.14
CA VAL A 320 5.70 -14.31 17.85
C VAL A 320 6.27 -14.87 19.13
N THR A 321 5.86 -16.08 19.48
CA THR A 321 6.52 -16.88 20.52
C THR A 321 7.43 -17.91 19.87
N TRP A 322 8.41 -18.43 20.62
CA TRP A 322 9.36 -19.40 20.09
C TRP A 322 9.22 -20.74 20.82
N LYS A 323 9.03 -21.79 20.05
CA LYS A 323 8.95 -23.17 20.57
C LYS A 323 9.97 -24.04 19.83
N ASP A 324 10.89 -24.65 20.55
CA ASP A 324 11.96 -25.51 20.01
C ASP A 324 12.80 -24.80 18.91
N GLY A 325 12.97 -23.46 19.06
CA GLY A 325 13.68 -22.60 18.10
C GLY A 325 12.87 -22.28 16.83
N TRP A 326 11.56 -22.55 16.79
CA TRP A 326 10.66 -22.23 15.71
C TRP A 326 9.65 -21.14 16.11
N PRO A 327 9.32 -20.19 15.22
CA PRO A 327 8.35 -19.15 15.52
C PRO A 327 6.92 -19.68 15.49
N MET A 328 6.14 -19.27 16.46
CA MET A 328 4.70 -19.51 16.58
C MET A 328 4.00 -18.15 16.52
N ILE A 329 3.45 -17.79 15.37
CA ILE A 329 2.73 -16.54 15.16
C ILE A 329 1.36 -16.67 15.82
N ASN A 330 0.96 -15.67 16.61
CA ASN A 330 -0.30 -15.65 17.37
C ASN A 330 -0.55 -16.95 18.13
N GLY A 331 0.50 -17.56 18.70
CA GLY A 331 0.41 -18.86 19.39
C GLY A 331 0.01 -20.05 18.50
N GLY A 332 0.08 -19.90 17.16
CA GLY A 332 -0.34 -20.89 16.18
C GLY A 332 -1.82 -20.78 15.78
N ASN A 333 -2.51 -19.74 16.23
CA ASN A 333 -3.90 -19.45 15.87
C ASN A 333 -3.98 -18.54 14.63
N PRO A 334 -5.14 -18.47 13.94
CA PRO A 334 -5.38 -17.47 12.93
C PRO A 334 -5.17 -16.05 13.46
N VAL A 335 -4.72 -15.15 12.59
CA VAL A 335 -4.54 -13.75 12.94
C VAL A 335 -5.85 -12.98 12.77
N LEU A 336 -6.10 -12.02 13.66
CA LEU A 336 -7.37 -11.31 13.77
C LEU A 336 -7.18 -9.79 13.69
N LEU A 337 -8.30 -9.05 13.59
CA LEU A 337 -8.30 -7.59 13.64
C LEU A 337 -7.88 -7.04 15.01
N SER A 338 -8.21 -7.76 16.07
CA SER A 338 -7.85 -7.40 17.44
C SER A 338 -7.01 -8.51 18.06
N GLU A 339 -5.78 -8.21 18.41
CA GLU A 339 -4.85 -9.14 19.04
C GLU A 339 -4.28 -8.54 20.32
N SER A 340 -4.16 -9.35 21.37
CA SER A 340 -3.57 -8.94 22.64
C SER A 340 -2.05 -9.02 22.55
N PHE A 341 -1.39 -7.88 22.61
CA PHE A 341 0.06 -7.77 22.71
C PHE A 341 0.46 -7.48 24.15
N GLY A 342 1.54 -8.09 24.61
CA GLY A 342 2.06 -7.86 25.96
C GLY A 342 2.67 -6.47 26.22
N ALA A 343 2.65 -5.56 25.26
CA ALA A 343 3.18 -4.21 25.38
C ALA A 343 2.08 -3.20 25.67
N SER A 344 2.30 -2.37 26.67
CA SER A 344 1.38 -1.33 27.16
C SER A 344 1.51 -0.04 26.34
N HIS A 345 1.06 -0.03 25.10
CA HIS A 345 1.01 1.23 24.35
C HIS A 345 -0.39 1.49 23.82
N ASP A 346 -0.93 2.64 24.20
CA ASP A 346 -2.23 3.11 23.73
C ASP A 346 -2.13 3.47 22.24
N GLN A 347 -2.72 2.64 21.39
CA GLN A 347 -2.93 3.01 20.01
C GLN A 347 -3.88 4.21 19.98
N LYS A 348 -3.37 5.34 19.53
CA LYS A 348 -4.18 6.56 19.42
C LYS A 348 -5.27 6.32 18.38
N PRO A 349 -6.53 6.69 18.67
CA PRO A 349 -7.54 6.69 17.63
C PRO A 349 -7.06 7.60 16.49
N PRO A 350 -7.32 7.24 15.23
CA PRO A 350 -7.03 8.13 14.11
C PRO A 350 -7.74 9.47 14.34
N PRO A 351 -7.15 10.60 13.90
CA PRO A 351 -7.83 11.88 14.00
C PRO A 351 -9.17 11.77 13.25
N PRO A 352 -10.26 12.34 13.77
CA PRO A 352 -11.60 12.20 13.16
C PRO A 352 -11.67 12.86 11.77
N ARG A 353 -10.69 13.69 11.43
CA ARG A 353 -10.64 14.45 10.18
C ARG A 353 -9.21 14.74 9.75
N PHE A 354 -8.95 14.65 8.45
CA PHE A 354 -7.80 15.26 7.78
C PHE A 354 -8.28 16.45 6.96
N ILE A 355 -7.54 17.54 6.97
CA ILE A 355 -7.83 18.74 6.16
C ILE A 355 -6.53 19.19 5.50
N ASP A 356 -6.57 19.44 4.19
CA ASP A 356 -5.50 20.06 3.43
C ASP A 356 -6.05 21.28 2.68
N THR A 357 -5.53 22.44 2.98
CA THR A 357 -5.86 23.72 2.33
C THR A 357 -4.80 24.15 1.31
N PHE A 358 -3.80 23.29 1.09
CA PHE A 358 -2.69 23.51 0.15
C PHE A 358 -1.94 24.84 0.39
N ASP A 359 -1.82 25.22 1.66
CA ASP A 359 -1.15 26.47 2.10
C ASP A 359 0.36 26.28 2.36
N GLN A 360 0.85 25.04 2.23
CA GLN A 360 2.26 24.71 2.37
C GLN A 360 3.02 24.92 1.06
N LYS A 361 4.35 25.04 1.15
CA LYS A 361 5.22 25.18 -0.02
C LYS A 361 5.32 23.90 -0.87
N THR A 362 5.03 22.77 -0.27
CA THR A 362 5.05 21.45 -0.91
C THR A 362 3.80 20.70 -0.51
N LEU A 363 3.35 19.77 -1.32
CA LEU A 363 2.27 18.85 -0.95
C LEU A 363 2.61 18.09 0.32
N ASP A 364 1.57 17.76 1.09
CA ASP A 364 1.67 16.77 2.17
C ASP A 364 2.24 15.46 1.58
N PRO A 365 3.20 14.80 2.25
CA PRO A 365 3.88 13.62 1.72
C PRO A 365 2.96 12.40 1.46
N SER A 366 1.71 12.46 1.90
CA SER A 366 0.70 11.43 1.62
C SER A 366 -0.05 11.62 0.29
N TRP A 367 0.26 12.66 -0.48
CA TRP A 367 -0.17 12.80 -1.86
C TRP A 367 0.80 12.12 -2.82
N TYR A 368 0.24 11.43 -3.79
CA TYR A 368 0.94 10.71 -4.84
C TYR A 368 0.46 11.20 -6.20
N THR A 369 1.31 11.08 -7.21
CA THR A 369 0.89 11.11 -8.61
C THR A 369 0.81 9.70 -9.16
N LEU A 370 0.04 9.48 -10.21
CA LEU A 370 0.13 8.26 -11.01
C LEU A 370 1.35 8.36 -11.89
N ARG A 371 2.31 7.47 -11.66
CA ARG A 371 3.61 7.44 -12.34
C ARG A 371 4.46 8.68 -12.06
N THR A 372 5.66 8.72 -12.59
CA THR A 372 6.55 9.88 -12.47
C THR A 372 6.14 10.92 -13.51
N PRO A 373 5.67 12.11 -13.13
CA PRO A 373 5.32 13.14 -14.11
C PRO A 373 6.54 13.59 -14.90
N TYR A 374 6.42 13.65 -16.22
CA TYR A 374 7.45 14.15 -17.14
C TYR A 374 7.46 15.69 -17.23
N ALA A 375 6.41 16.35 -16.77
CA ALA A 375 6.25 17.79 -16.66
C ALA A 375 5.46 18.12 -15.38
N PRO A 376 5.59 19.36 -14.86
CA PRO A 376 4.76 19.79 -13.74
C PRO A 376 3.27 19.71 -14.08
N ILE A 377 2.49 19.02 -13.24
CA ILE A 377 1.05 18.79 -13.44
C ILE A 377 0.18 19.67 -12.52
N TYR A 378 0.78 20.38 -11.58
CA TYR A 378 0.09 21.29 -10.68
C TYR A 378 1.00 22.42 -10.22
N ASP A 379 0.39 23.47 -9.66
CA ASP A 379 1.01 24.53 -8.89
C ASP A 379 0.29 24.72 -7.56
N LEU A 380 1.04 25.00 -6.49
CA LEU A 380 0.48 25.43 -5.22
C LEU A 380 0.41 26.96 -5.21
N LYS A 381 -0.79 27.51 -5.02
CA LYS A 381 -0.98 28.97 -4.94
C LYS A 381 -0.64 29.47 -3.54
N ASP A 382 0.41 30.26 -3.44
CA ASP A 382 0.69 31.05 -2.23
C ASP A 382 -0.35 32.17 -2.12
N GLY A 383 -1.23 32.04 -1.15
CA GLY A 383 -2.38 32.92 -0.98
C GLY A 383 -2.07 34.37 -0.66
N GLY A 384 -0.83 34.77 -0.38
CA GLY A 384 -0.51 36.13 0.02
C GLY A 384 -1.63 36.81 0.83
N ARG A 385 -1.49 37.99 1.35
CA ARG A 385 -2.50 38.64 2.22
C ARG A 385 -3.91 38.84 1.61
N LYS A 386 -4.17 38.47 0.35
CA LYS A 386 -5.46 38.73 -0.34
C LYS A 386 -5.84 37.67 -1.41
N LYS A 387 -5.13 36.56 -1.55
CA LYS A 387 -5.45 35.53 -2.55
C LYS A 387 -5.84 34.21 -1.88
N SER A 388 -6.74 33.45 -2.48
CA SER A 388 -7.12 32.12 -2.02
C SER A 388 -5.96 31.15 -2.18
N HIS A 389 -5.64 30.39 -1.12
CA HIS A 389 -4.77 29.22 -1.19
C HIS A 389 -5.42 28.13 -2.04
N GLY A 390 -4.64 27.20 -2.53
CA GLY A 390 -5.17 26.07 -3.26
C GLY A 390 -4.15 25.40 -4.16
N ILE A 391 -4.55 24.26 -4.69
CA ILE A 391 -3.84 23.57 -5.76
C ILE A 391 -4.51 23.90 -7.09
N VAL A 392 -3.72 24.29 -8.08
CA VAL A 392 -4.16 24.53 -9.46
C VAL A 392 -3.50 23.51 -10.36
N PHE A 393 -4.30 22.80 -11.14
CA PHE A 393 -3.78 21.84 -12.09
C PHE A 393 -3.27 22.51 -13.36
N ARG A 394 -2.31 21.84 -14.00
CA ARG A 394 -1.89 22.04 -15.38
C ARG A 394 -2.43 20.87 -16.20
N PRO A 395 -3.70 20.92 -16.64
CA PRO A 395 -4.32 19.78 -17.28
C PRO A 395 -3.59 19.41 -18.57
N ASN A 396 -3.51 18.12 -18.85
CA ASN A 396 -2.98 17.60 -20.10
C ASN A 396 -4.05 16.77 -20.85
N VAL A 397 -3.66 16.11 -21.91
CA VAL A 397 -4.56 15.29 -22.73
C VAL A 397 -5.04 14.03 -22.04
N PHE A 398 -4.31 13.56 -21.01
CA PHE A 398 -4.57 12.28 -20.36
C PHE A 398 -5.63 12.42 -19.26
N GLY A 399 -6.53 11.46 -19.21
CA GLY A 399 -7.48 11.23 -18.12
C GLY A 399 -7.08 10.05 -17.24
N LEU A 400 -7.91 9.73 -16.25
CA LEU A 400 -7.66 8.62 -15.33
C LEU A 400 -7.75 7.23 -16.01
N SER A 401 -8.39 7.14 -17.18
CA SER A 401 -8.48 5.92 -17.99
C SER A 401 -7.25 5.68 -18.88
N ASP A 402 -6.32 6.62 -18.94
CA ASP A 402 -5.15 6.51 -19.80
C ASP A 402 -3.96 5.89 -19.05
N ARG A 403 -3.19 5.07 -19.77
CA ARG A 403 -1.93 4.48 -19.26
C ARG A 403 -0.77 5.44 -19.39
N ASP A 404 -0.93 6.63 -18.86
CA ASP A 404 0.06 7.70 -18.91
C ASP A 404 0.05 8.49 -17.60
N THR A 405 0.59 9.68 -17.58
CA THR A 405 0.66 10.57 -16.41
C THR A 405 -0.43 11.65 -16.49
N PRO A 406 -1.65 11.38 -16.03
CA PRO A 406 -2.70 12.38 -15.98
C PRO A 406 -2.33 13.50 -14.98
N ALA A 407 -2.88 14.69 -15.19
CA ALA A 407 -2.79 15.76 -14.19
C ALA A 407 -3.70 15.39 -12.99
N ALA A 408 -3.19 14.53 -12.11
CA ALA A 408 -3.91 14.00 -10.95
C ALA A 408 -2.98 13.81 -9.76
N ILE A 409 -3.50 14.07 -8.57
CA ILE A 409 -2.88 13.69 -7.31
C ILE A 409 -3.83 12.82 -6.51
N LEU A 410 -3.29 11.81 -5.81
CA LEU A 410 -4.09 10.79 -5.16
C LEU A 410 -3.67 10.60 -3.70
N ARG A 411 -4.63 10.23 -2.86
CA ARG A 411 -4.41 9.77 -1.49
C ARG A 411 -5.01 8.38 -1.32
N LYS A 412 -4.30 7.50 -0.60
CA LYS A 412 -4.82 6.17 -0.27
C LYS A 412 -6.06 6.29 0.62
N GLN A 413 -7.11 5.57 0.32
CA GLN A 413 -8.25 5.44 1.22
C GLN A 413 -7.80 4.74 2.50
N LYS A 414 -8.05 5.35 3.67
CA LYS A 414 -7.55 4.86 4.97
C LYS A 414 -8.60 4.20 5.85
N SER A 415 -9.88 4.43 5.58
CA SER A 415 -10.98 3.85 6.34
C SER A 415 -12.03 3.26 5.40
N LEU A 416 -12.66 2.19 5.85
CA LEU A 416 -13.82 1.60 5.18
C LEU A 416 -15.06 2.51 5.27
N ASN A 417 -15.11 3.39 6.29
CA ASN A 417 -16.25 4.25 6.58
C ASN A 417 -15.80 5.70 6.65
N MET A 418 -15.82 6.41 5.51
CA MET A 418 -15.35 7.79 5.42
C MET A 418 -16.00 8.58 4.30
N THR A 419 -15.90 9.90 4.39
CA THR A 419 -16.22 10.82 3.30
C THR A 419 -14.95 11.56 2.86
N PHE A 420 -14.67 11.55 1.57
CA PHE A 420 -13.70 12.41 0.91
C PHE A 420 -14.44 13.56 0.25
N SER A 421 -14.06 14.80 0.58
CA SER A 421 -14.70 16.01 0.06
C SER A 421 -13.63 16.95 -0.48
N ALA A 422 -13.91 17.58 -1.63
CA ALA A 422 -13.00 18.55 -2.22
C ALA A 422 -13.77 19.78 -2.72
N GLN A 423 -13.41 20.95 -2.21
CA GLN A 423 -13.99 22.23 -2.61
C GLN A 423 -13.24 22.76 -3.83
N LEU A 424 -13.97 23.03 -4.91
CA LEU A 424 -13.41 23.56 -6.14
C LEU A 424 -12.98 25.03 -5.98
N LEU A 425 -11.93 25.42 -6.69
CA LEU A 425 -11.61 26.83 -6.88
C LEU A 425 -12.62 27.47 -7.84
N PRO A 426 -13.09 28.69 -7.56
CA PRO A 426 -13.96 29.40 -8.48
C PRO A 426 -13.23 29.76 -9.77
N THR A 427 -13.94 29.72 -10.89
CA THR A 427 -13.42 30.12 -12.19
C THR A 427 -14.04 31.42 -12.68
N THR A 428 -13.33 32.10 -13.59
CA THR A 428 -13.83 33.36 -14.19
C THR A 428 -14.73 33.14 -15.40
N SER A 429 -14.67 31.93 -15.98
CA SER A 429 -15.48 31.51 -17.12
C SER A 429 -15.86 30.03 -16.97
N GLY A 430 -16.79 29.56 -17.79
CA GLY A 430 -17.17 28.16 -17.84
C GLY A 430 -16.14 27.27 -18.54
N LEU A 431 -16.28 25.99 -18.34
CA LEU A 431 -15.53 24.94 -19.02
C LEU A 431 -16.23 24.57 -20.33
N GLY A 432 -15.44 24.31 -21.37
CA GLY A 432 -15.88 23.72 -22.61
C GLY A 432 -16.10 22.21 -22.51
N TYR A 433 -16.67 21.64 -23.58
CA TYR A 433 -16.79 20.18 -23.69
C TYR A 433 -15.39 19.52 -23.68
N GLY A 434 -15.23 18.50 -22.85
CA GLY A 434 -13.93 17.80 -22.68
C GLY A 434 -12.99 18.43 -21.66
N GLU A 435 -13.19 19.72 -21.31
CA GLU A 435 -12.45 20.34 -20.21
C GLU A 435 -13.08 19.92 -18.88
N THR A 436 -12.31 19.18 -18.08
CA THR A 436 -12.85 18.49 -16.90
C THR A 436 -11.99 18.73 -15.67
N VAL A 437 -12.64 18.97 -14.53
CA VAL A 437 -12.04 18.97 -13.20
C VAL A 437 -12.92 18.19 -12.24
N GLY A 438 -12.33 17.32 -11.41
CA GLY A 438 -13.13 16.47 -10.56
C GLY A 438 -12.34 15.68 -9.51
N ILE A 439 -13.08 14.81 -8.81
CA ILE A 439 -12.53 13.84 -7.86
C ILE A 439 -12.91 12.43 -8.27
N SER A 440 -12.13 11.45 -7.85
CA SER A 440 -12.34 10.05 -8.18
C SER A 440 -12.11 9.14 -6.99
N ALA A 441 -12.89 8.05 -6.91
CA ALA A 441 -12.48 6.83 -6.23
C ALA A 441 -11.79 5.95 -7.26
N TYR A 442 -10.47 5.86 -7.18
CA TYR A 442 -9.60 5.26 -8.19
C TYR A 442 -8.99 3.96 -7.69
N LEU A 443 -9.03 2.92 -8.50
CA LEU A 443 -8.31 1.68 -8.30
C LEU A 443 -7.31 1.42 -9.44
N SER A 444 -7.76 1.60 -10.68
CA SER A 444 -6.96 1.43 -11.89
C SER A 444 -7.58 2.21 -13.04
N GLU A 445 -6.89 2.32 -14.19
CA GLU A 445 -7.42 2.95 -15.40
C GLU A 445 -8.69 2.28 -15.96
N LEU A 446 -9.01 1.07 -15.53
CA LEU A 446 -10.26 0.39 -15.91
C LEU A 446 -11.32 0.35 -14.81
N GLN A 447 -10.98 0.85 -13.62
CA GLN A 447 -11.83 0.78 -12.43
C GLN A 447 -11.67 2.07 -11.63
N HIS A 448 -12.46 3.08 -11.98
CA HIS A 448 -12.52 4.34 -11.24
C HIS A 448 -13.90 4.97 -11.34
N GLN A 449 -14.24 5.79 -10.36
CA GLN A 449 -15.56 6.35 -10.18
C GLN A 449 -15.42 7.85 -9.97
N ASP A 450 -15.79 8.62 -10.98
CA ASP A 450 -15.51 10.05 -11.06
C ASP A 450 -16.77 10.88 -10.83
N ILE A 451 -16.58 12.02 -10.16
CA ILE A 451 -17.54 13.12 -10.13
C ILE A 451 -16.77 14.42 -10.39
N GLY A 452 -17.32 15.27 -11.25
CA GLY A 452 -16.64 16.51 -11.61
C GLY A 452 -17.52 17.52 -12.31
N VAL A 453 -16.89 18.57 -12.78
CA VAL A 453 -17.50 19.63 -13.60
C VAL A 453 -16.84 19.63 -14.98
N SER A 454 -17.68 19.77 -16.03
CA SER A 454 -17.23 19.87 -17.42
C SER A 454 -18.26 20.69 -18.24
N GLY A 455 -17.91 21.07 -19.45
CA GLY A 455 -18.91 21.51 -20.42
C GLY A 455 -19.93 20.40 -20.69
N CYS A 456 -21.21 20.78 -20.81
CA CYS A 456 -22.26 19.77 -21.00
C CYS A 456 -22.15 19.04 -22.33
N VAL A 457 -22.42 17.73 -22.33
CA VAL A 457 -22.57 16.94 -23.56
C VAL A 457 -23.88 17.32 -24.26
N ASN A 458 -23.84 17.62 -25.56
CA ASN A 458 -25.03 17.93 -26.39
C ASN A 458 -25.84 19.17 -25.95
N SER A 459 -25.30 20.06 -25.10
CA SER A 459 -25.97 21.30 -24.73
C SER A 459 -24.95 22.38 -24.32
N THR A 460 -25.36 23.64 -24.35
CA THR A 460 -24.50 24.75 -23.89
C THR A 460 -24.50 24.87 -22.37
N GLY A 461 -23.38 25.31 -21.80
CA GLY A 461 -23.20 25.54 -20.37
C GLY A 461 -22.40 24.41 -19.70
N MET A 462 -22.33 24.49 -18.38
CA MET A 462 -21.58 23.52 -17.57
C MET A 462 -22.52 22.49 -16.92
N CYS A 463 -21.97 21.32 -16.71
CA CYS A 463 -22.63 20.20 -16.05
C CYS A 463 -21.76 19.63 -14.93
N ILE A 464 -22.40 19.18 -13.86
CA ILE A 464 -21.81 18.24 -12.92
C ILE A 464 -22.07 16.85 -13.50
N PHE A 465 -21.03 16.04 -13.62
CA PHE A 465 -21.12 14.69 -14.19
C PHE A 465 -20.71 13.63 -13.19
N THR A 466 -21.16 12.40 -13.41
CA THR A 466 -20.55 11.19 -12.85
C THR A 466 -20.16 10.26 -14.00
N GLN A 467 -18.99 9.67 -13.90
CA GLN A 467 -18.47 8.67 -14.80
C GLN A 467 -18.06 7.43 -14.00
N LEU A 468 -18.75 6.32 -14.24
CA LEU A 468 -18.51 5.07 -13.56
C LEU A 468 -17.81 4.14 -14.54
N MET A 469 -16.48 4.02 -14.39
CA MET A 469 -15.65 3.12 -15.19
C MET A 469 -15.52 1.79 -14.46
N MET A 470 -16.06 0.73 -15.02
CA MET A 470 -15.99 -0.63 -14.51
C MET A 470 -15.61 -1.59 -15.62
N ASN A 471 -14.43 -2.23 -15.51
CA ASN A 471 -13.93 -3.16 -16.51
C ASN A 471 -13.88 -2.59 -17.93
N GLY A 472 -13.45 -1.32 -18.05
CA GLY A 472 -13.39 -0.64 -19.35
C GLY A 472 -14.75 -0.25 -19.94
N THR A 473 -15.86 -0.49 -19.22
CA THR A 473 -17.19 -0.02 -19.60
C THR A 473 -17.54 1.22 -18.79
N THR A 474 -18.04 2.25 -19.47
CA THR A 474 -18.35 3.54 -18.87
C THR A 474 -19.85 3.78 -18.81
N GLU A 475 -20.37 4.11 -17.61
CA GLU A 475 -21.67 4.72 -17.42
C GLU A 475 -21.47 6.21 -17.15
N TYR A 476 -22.12 7.09 -17.92
CA TYR A 476 -21.99 8.53 -17.81
C TYR A 476 -23.35 9.18 -17.54
N LYS A 477 -23.43 10.05 -16.53
CA LYS A 477 -24.59 10.87 -16.20
C LYS A 477 -24.15 12.32 -16.00
N GLN A 478 -25.05 13.26 -16.29
CA GLN A 478 -24.80 14.68 -16.06
C GLN A 478 -26.04 15.42 -15.61
N VAL A 479 -25.82 16.47 -14.80
CA VAL A 479 -26.86 17.40 -14.34
C VAL A 479 -26.37 18.82 -14.65
N LYS A 480 -27.25 19.65 -15.24
CA LYS A 480 -26.90 21.02 -15.62
C LYS A 480 -26.59 21.87 -14.39
N LEU A 481 -25.47 22.55 -14.42
CA LEU A 481 -25.10 23.54 -13.41
C LEU A 481 -25.66 24.91 -13.83
N ASN A 482 -26.51 25.51 -12.98
CA ASN A 482 -27.10 26.82 -13.24
C ASN A 482 -26.09 27.96 -12.94
N SER A 483 -24.92 27.92 -13.60
CA SER A 483 -23.88 28.91 -13.47
C SER A 483 -23.08 28.99 -14.77
N THR A 484 -22.49 30.16 -15.04
CA THR A 484 -21.60 30.40 -16.18
C THR A 484 -20.12 30.17 -15.84
N SER A 485 -19.82 29.87 -14.58
CA SER A 485 -18.48 29.59 -14.06
C SER A 485 -18.60 28.61 -12.89
N ILE A 486 -17.50 28.00 -12.45
CA ILE A 486 -17.49 27.19 -11.23
C ILE A 486 -17.69 28.12 -10.03
N PRO A 487 -18.73 27.94 -9.21
CA PRO A 487 -18.97 28.78 -8.04
C PRO A 487 -18.00 28.45 -6.90
N SER A 488 -17.72 29.43 -6.04
CA SER A 488 -16.73 29.31 -4.94
C SER A 488 -17.15 28.35 -3.83
N ASP A 489 -18.43 27.99 -3.78
CA ASP A 489 -19.04 27.18 -2.74
C ASP A 489 -19.39 25.75 -3.21
N LEU A 490 -18.98 25.35 -4.41
CA LEU A 490 -19.20 24.00 -4.91
C LEU A 490 -18.19 23.03 -4.32
N THR A 491 -18.70 22.02 -3.62
CA THR A 491 -17.91 20.91 -3.06
C THR A 491 -18.38 19.59 -3.64
N LEU A 492 -17.42 18.77 -4.07
CA LEU A 492 -17.65 17.40 -4.54
C LEU A 492 -17.39 16.41 -3.40
N HIS A 493 -18.16 15.32 -3.36
CA HIS A 493 -18.12 14.34 -2.28
C HIS A 493 -18.09 12.91 -2.79
N ILE A 494 -17.26 12.07 -2.15
CA ILE A 494 -17.28 10.62 -2.27
C ILE A 494 -17.51 10.05 -0.87
N ARG A 495 -18.62 9.36 -0.66
CA ARG A 495 -18.92 8.63 0.58
C ARG A 495 -18.61 7.17 0.39
N ALA A 496 -17.64 6.66 1.12
CA ALA A 496 -17.25 5.25 1.16
C ALA A 496 -17.83 4.56 2.40
N THR A 497 -18.36 3.37 2.20
CA THR A 497 -18.70 2.40 3.24
C THR A 497 -18.08 1.06 2.89
N PRO A 498 -18.04 0.06 3.77
CA PRO A 498 -17.49 -1.25 3.44
C PRO A 498 -18.08 -1.88 2.17
N LEU A 499 -19.35 -1.60 1.87
CA LEU A 499 -20.10 -2.26 0.78
C LEU A 499 -20.52 -1.31 -0.34
N SER A 500 -20.31 0.00 -0.22
CA SER A 500 -20.81 0.95 -1.23
C SER A 500 -20.00 2.23 -1.31
N TYR A 501 -20.05 2.86 -2.49
CA TYR A 501 -19.61 4.23 -2.72
C TYR A 501 -20.78 5.07 -3.23
N LYS A 502 -20.83 6.35 -2.80
CA LYS A 502 -21.76 7.33 -3.34
C LYS A 502 -20.99 8.57 -3.79
N LEU A 503 -21.41 9.14 -4.91
CA LEU A 503 -20.83 10.34 -5.52
C LEU A 503 -21.88 11.44 -5.51
N GLY A 504 -21.51 12.61 -5.00
CA GLY A 504 -22.44 13.72 -4.85
C GLY A 504 -21.76 15.07 -4.75
N TYR A 505 -22.55 16.11 -4.63
CA TYR A 505 -22.08 17.49 -4.51
C TYR A 505 -22.97 18.30 -3.55
N SER A 506 -22.42 19.40 -3.05
CA SER A 506 -23.16 20.40 -2.27
C SER A 506 -22.73 21.81 -2.63
N PHE A 507 -23.56 22.80 -2.23
CA PHE A 507 -23.25 24.22 -2.32
C PHE A 507 -23.25 24.87 -0.93
N GLY A 508 -22.28 25.74 -0.70
CA GLY A 508 -22.18 26.50 0.55
C GLY A 508 -21.97 25.65 1.78
N SER A 509 -22.38 26.19 2.91
CA SER A 509 -22.35 25.51 4.21
C SER A 509 -23.56 24.60 4.45
N ASP A 510 -24.47 24.46 3.48
CA ASP A 510 -25.59 23.53 3.58
C ASP A 510 -25.04 22.10 3.60
N GLU A 511 -25.29 21.36 4.68
CA GLU A 511 -24.82 19.99 4.86
C GLU A 511 -25.56 19.00 3.94
N THR A 512 -26.52 19.46 3.14
CA THR A 512 -27.32 18.62 2.26
C THR A 512 -26.54 18.25 1.01
N ILE A 513 -26.06 17.01 0.92
CA ILE A 513 -25.38 16.48 -0.26
C ILE A 513 -26.41 15.92 -1.25
N THR A 514 -26.36 16.40 -2.48
CA THR A 514 -27.09 15.81 -3.60
C THR A 514 -26.31 14.65 -4.19
N TRP A 515 -26.78 13.43 -3.97
CA TRP A 515 -26.15 12.21 -4.48
C TRP A 515 -26.60 11.93 -5.92
N LEU A 516 -25.64 11.79 -6.84
CA LEU A 516 -25.88 11.51 -8.27
C LEU A 516 -25.68 10.05 -8.63
N ALA A 517 -24.79 9.35 -7.93
CA ALA A 517 -24.53 7.94 -8.18
C ALA A 517 -24.32 7.18 -6.87
N SER A 518 -24.64 5.90 -6.90
CA SER A 518 -24.36 4.94 -5.82
C SER A 518 -24.05 3.59 -6.45
N LEU A 519 -22.96 2.95 -5.98
CA LEU A 519 -22.53 1.66 -6.50
C LEU A 519 -22.00 0.77 -5.38
N SER A 520 -22.02 -0.54 -5.62
CA SER A 520 -21.44 -1.53 -4.71
C SER A 520 -19.91 -1.44 -4.73
N SER A 521 -19.26 -1.69 -3.59
CA SER A 521 -17.81 -1.88 -3.52
C SER A 521 -17.32 -3.16 -4.22
N SER A 522 -18.23 -3.99 -4.73
CA SER A 522 -17.88 -5.23 -5.44
C SER A 522 -17.06 -5.02 -6.72
N TRP A 523 -17.07 -3.81 -7.31
CA TRP A 523 -16.18 -3.47 -8.43
C TRP A 523 -14.70 -3.60 -8.06
N LEU A 524 -14.34 -3.49 -6.76
CA LEU A 524 -12.99 -3.74 -6.25
C LEU A 524 -12.62 -5.22 -6.16
N ALA A 525 -13.61 -6.11 -6.15
CA ALA A 525 -13.40 -7.55 -6.22
C ALA A 525 -13.27 -8.06 -7.65
N PHE A 526 -13.64 -7.23 -8.63
CA PHE A 526 -13.60 -7.60 -10.03
C PHE A 526 -12.18 -7.51 -10.57
N ALA A 527 -11.68 -8.62 -11.10
CA ALA A 527 -10.42 -8.67 -11.85
C ALA A 527 -10.76 -9.08 -13.28
N PRO A 528 -10.61 -8.21 -14.28
CA PRO A 528 -10.70 -8.62 -15.68
C PRO A 528 -9.76 -9.78 -15.97
N SER A 529 -10.09 -10.62 -16.94
CA SER A 529 -9.27 -11.79 -17.29
C SER A 529 -7.81 -11.40 -17.50
N GLY A 530 -6.90 -12.02 -16.76
CA GLY A 530 -5.47 -11.72 -16.80
C GLY A 530 -5.00 -10.57 -15.91
N TRP A 531 -5.87 -10.00 -15.09
CA TRP A 531 -5.60 -8.84 -14.22
C TRP A 531 -5.42 -9.19 -12.75
N PHE A 532 -4.54 -8.41 -12.11
CA PHE A 532 -4.31 -8.48 -10.68
C PHE A 532 -4.42 -7.10 -10.10
N VAL A 533 -5.18 -6.97 -9.04
CA VAL A 533 -5.23 -5.76 -8.24
C VAL A 533 -4.34 -5.96 -7.03
N PHE A 534 -3.21 -5.28 -7.00
CA PHE A 534 -2.28 -5.33 -5.87
C PHE A 534 -2.49 -4.19 -4.89
N GLU A 535 -3.12 -3.12 -5.35
CA GLU A 535 -3.47 -1.91 -4.61
C GLU A 535 -4.83 -2.04 -3.94
N GLY A 536 -5.26 -0.95 -3.29
CA GLY A 536 -6.61 -0.66 -2.88
C GLY A 536 -7.06 0.68 -3.43
N ALA A 537 -8.29 1.08 -3.12
CA ALA A 537 -8.84 2.35 -3.54
C ALA A 537 -8.02 3.54 -3.03
N SER A 538 -7.89 4.53 -3.89
CA SER A 538 -7.34 5.85 -3.59
C SER A 538 -8.37 6.92 -4.00
N PHE A 539 -8.33 8.08 -3.36
CA PHE A 539 -9.10 9.24 -3.81
C PHE A 539 -8.21 10.18 -4.58
N ALA A 540 -8.66 10.57 -5.77
CA ALA A 540 -7.94 11.47 -6.65
C ALA A 540 -8.58 12.85 -6.73
N LEU A 541 -7.75 13.88 -6.89
CA LEU A 541 -8.09 15.16 -7.51
C LEU A 541 -7.51 15.13 -8.91
N PHE A 542 -8.26 15.54 -9.92
CA PHE A 542 -7.75 15.52 -11.29
C PHE A 542 -8.32 16.64 -12.16
N ALA A 543 -7.60 16.96 -13.24
CA ALA A 543 -8.10 17.78 -14.33
C ALA A 543 -7.55 17.28 -15.66
N THR A 544 -8.35 17.32 -16.73
CA THR A 544 -7.98 16.78 -18.04
C THR A 544 -8.66 17.50 -19.18
N GLY A 545 -8.00 17.56 -20.34
CA GLY A 545 -8.59 17.94 -21.62
C GLY A 545 -9.29 16.81 -22.35
N THR A 546 -9.39 15.60 -21.73
CA THR A 546 -10.10 14.43 -22.27
C THR A 546 -9.68 14.12 -23.72
N GLY A 547 -8.38 13.87 -23.92
CA GLY A 547 -7.79 13.58 -25.22
C GLY A 547 -7.42 14.82 -26.05
N GLN A 548 -7.69 16.02 -25.56
CA GLN A 548 -7.33 17.29 -26.21
C GLN A 548 -6.40 18.12 -25.30
N PRO A 549 -5.49 18.93 -25.87
CA PRO A 549 -4.75 19.89 -25.10
C PRO A 549 -5.67 20.88 -24.39
N TRP A 550 -5.32 21.27 -23.16
CA TRP A 550 -6.07 22.31 -22.44
C TRP A 550 -6.01 23.63 -23.22
N PRO A 551 -7.16 24.23 -23.58
CA PRO A 551 -7.15 25.44 -24.42
C PRO A 551 -6.54 26.64 -23.69
N PRO A 552 -5.77 27.50 -24.36
CA PRO A 552 -5.16 28.69 -23.72
C PRO A 552 -6.15 29.68 -23.12
N HIS A 553 -7.40 29.69 -23.60
CA HIS A 553 -8.49 30.56 -23.11
C HIS A 553 -9.33 29.91 -22.01
N ALA A 554 -9.14 28.63 -21.74
CA ALA A 554 -9.85 27.94 -20.65
C ALA A 554 -9.37 28.48 -19.29
N PRO A 555 -10.25 28.51 -18.27
CA PRO A 555 -9.87 29.01 -16.96
C PRO A 555 -8.89 28.05 -16.27
N GLU A 556 -8.11 28.59 -15.33
CA GLU A 556 -7.40 27.76 -14.35
C GLU A 556 -8.40 26.99 -13.51
N VAL A 557 -8.12 25.71 -13.24
CA VAL A 557 -8.97 24.81 -12.45
C VAL A 557 -8.19 24.15 -11.32
N GLY A 558 -8.88 23.87 -10.22
CA GLY A 558 -8.26 23.25 -9.07
C GLY A 558 -9.15 23.22 -7.84
N PHE A 559 -8.52 23.07 -6.67
CA PHE A 559 -9.21 22.90 -5.41
C PHE A 559 -8.64 23.82 -4.33
N SER A 560 -9.52 24.38 -3.51
CA SER A 560 -9.14 25.22 -2.36
C SER A 560 -8.90 24.39 -1.10
N GLN A 561 -9.59 23.26 -0.96
CA GLN A 561 -9.52 22.42 0.24
C GLN A 561 -9.93 20.99 -0.07
N VAL A 562 -9.28 20.06 0.62
CA VAL A 562 -9.70 18.66 0.75
C VAL A 562 -9.99 18.35 2.21
N THR A 563 -11.03 17.57 2.46
CA THR A 563 -11.38 17.06 3.79
C THR A 563 -11.67 15.56 3.71
N GLU A 564 -10.98 14.78 4.53
CA GLU A 564 -11.32 13.39 4.82
C GLU A 564 -11.99 13.35 6.20
N THR A 565 -13.22 12.86 6.28
CA THR A 565 -13.94 12.67 7.54
C THR A 565 -14.09 11.17 7.78
N TYR A 566 -13.60 10.69 8.91
CA TYR A 566 -13.62 9.28 9.28
C TYR A 566 -14.76 9.05 10.27
N TYR A 567 -15.50 7.95 10.06
CA TYR A 567 -16.58 7.53 10.94
C TYR A 567 -16.20 6.20 11.59
N ASP A 568 -16.88 5.86 12.68
CA ASP A 568 -16.68 4.56 13.32
C ASP A 568 -16.93 3.44 12.30
N GLU A 569 -15.99 2.52 12.25
CA GLU A 569 -16.14 1.32 11.44
C GLU A 569 -17.01 0.34 12.23
N ASP A 570 -18.33 0.39 12.00
CA ASP A 570 -19.25 -0.68 12.38
C ASP A 570 -18.96 -1.90 11.48
N ILE A 571 -17.78 -2.45 11.61
CA ILE A 571 -17.49 -3.78 11.07
C ILE A 571 -18.17 -4.72 12.08
N PRO A 572 -19.22 -5.46 11.68
CA PRO A 572 -19.73 -6.54 12.52
C PRO A 572 -18.52 -7.37 12.94
N ASN A 573 -18.45 -7.74 14.20
CA ASN A 573 -17.32 -8.45 14.79
C ASN A 573 -17.32 -9.89 14.22
N TYR A 574 -16.96 -10.03 12.93
CA TYR A 574 -16.83 -11.33 12.24
C TYR A 574 -15.71 -12.19 12.83
N ASP A 575 -14.88 -11.61 13.70
CA ASP A 575 -13.85 -12.32 14.45
C ASP A 575 -14.41 -13.01 15.70
N GLN A 576 -15.71 -12.92 15.98
CA GLN A 576 -16.34 -13.71 17.05
C GLN A 576 -16.60 -15.11 16.51
N TRP A 577 -15.76 -16.03 16.89
CA TRP A 577 -16.02 -17.44 16.82
C TRP A 577 -17.32 -17.75 17.57
N SER A 578 -18.39 -18.05 16.84
CA SER A 578 -19.44 -18.87 17.43
C SER A 578 -18.90 -20.30 17.52
N VAL A 579 -18.40 -20.63 18.71
CA VAL A 579 -18.06 -22.00 19.08
C VAL A 579 -19.33 -22.85 19.08
#